data_52b57e5fd3d7c9b09bf502b0590b64cd
#
_entry.id   52b57e5fd3d7c9b09bf502b0590b64cd
#
_cell.length_a   1.000
_cell.length_b   1.000
_cell.length_c   1.000
_cell.angle_alpha   90.00
_cell.angle_beta   90.00
_cell.angle_gamma   90.00
#
_symmetry.space_group_name_H-M   'P 1'
#
loop_
_entity.id
_entity.type
_entity.pdbx_description
1 polymer ?
#
loop_
_entity_poly.entity_id
_entity_poly.type
_entity_poly.pdbx_seq_one_letter_code
_entity_poly.pdbx_strand_id
1 'polypeptide(L)'
;MAIASARHILLKTAKEAESLKKRIAKGEDFGTLAKKYSLCNSCKRSGDLGEFRPGAMVKAFDDVVFKKAVLEVHGPVKTRFGYHLIQTIYRK
;
A
#
# COMPACT_ATOMS: atom_id res chain seq x y z
N MET A 1 -20.84 6.15 -6.59
CA MET A 1 -19.81 6.64 -5.67
C MET A 1 -18.59 5.76 -5.74
N ALA A 2 -17.41 6.33 -5.68
CA ALA A 2 -16.18 5.55 -5.73
C ALA A 2 -15.90 4.89 -4.40
N ILE A 3 -15.58 3.60 -4.45
CA ILE A 3 -15.13 2.80 -3.30
C ILE A 3 -13.96 1.97 -3.78
N ALA A 4 -12.94 1.80 -2.95
CA ALA A 4 -11.81 0.96 -3.27
C ALA A 4 -11.42 0.11 -2.07
N SER A 5 -10.83 -1.04 -2.33
CA SER A 5 -10.16 -1.85 -1.33
C SER A 5 -8.68 -1.90 -1.67
N ALA A 6 -7.84 -1.66 -0.69
CA ALA A 6 -6.40 -1.61 -0.89
C ALA A 6 -5.67 -2.18 0.30
N ARG A 7 -4.39 -2.49 0.08
CA ARG A 7 -3.48 -2.86 1.16
C ARG A 7 -2.17 -2.10 0.98
N HIS A 8 -1.42 -1.92 2.06
CA HIS A 8 -0.18 -1.19 2.01
C HIS A 8 0.85 -1.74 2.99
N ILE A 9 2.10 -1.33 2.75
CA ILE A 9 3.20 -1.56 3.67
C ILE A 9 3.80 -0.21 3.98
N LEU A 10 3.84 0.17 5.26
CA LEU A 10 4.43 1.43 5.70
C LEU A 10 5.87 1.18 6.17
N LEU A 11 6.80 1.91 5.60
CA LEU A 11 8.22 1.76 5.87
C LEU A 11 8.83 3.11 6.23
N LYS A 12 9.96 3.06 6.91
CA LYS A 12 10.64 4.24 7.42
C LYS A 12 11.40 5.00 6.34
N THR A 13 11.96 4.28 5.36
CA THR A 13 12.76 4.88 4.30
C THR A 13 12.34 4.40 2.91
N ALA A 14 12.62 5.26 1.90
CA ALA A 14 12.37 4.91 0.51
C ALA A 14 13.17 3.69 0.08
N LYS A 15 14.39 3.57 0.56
CA LYS A 15 15.29 2.46 0.23
C LYS A 15 14.70 1.12 0.66
N GLU A 16 14.16 1.05 1.88
CA GLU A 16 13.47 -0.16 2.36
C GLU A 16 12.25 -0.49 1.50
N ALA A 17 11.46 0.54 1.16
CA ALA A 17 10.28 0.35 0.32
C ALA A 17 10.66 -0.18 -1.06
N GLU A 18 11.68 0.38 -1.68
CA GLU A 18 12.16 -0.10 -2.99
C GLU A 18 12.66 -1.52 -2.93
N SER A 19 13.38 -1.88 -1.86
CA SER A 19 13.87 -3.24 -1.66
C SER A 19 12.72 -4.23 -1.58
N LEU A 20 11.69 -3.94 -0.79
CA LEU A 20 10.52 -4.80 -0.66
C LEU A 20 9.72 -4.87 -1.96
N LYS A 21 9.61 -3.76 -2.68
CA LYS A 21 8.92 -3.74 -3.98
C LYS A 21 9.58 -4.70 -4.96
N LYS A 22 10.91 -4.73 -5.01
CA LYS A 22 11.66 -5.67 -5.86
C LYS A 22 11.40 -7.12 -5.45
N ARG A 23 11.33 -7.40 -4.15
CA ARG A 23 11.06 -8.73 -3.65
C ARG A 23 9.67 -9.21 -4.05
N ILE A 24 8.68 -8.32 -3.99
CA ILE A 24 7.31 -8.62 -4.42
C ILE A 24 7.30 -8.91 -5.93
N ALA A 25 8.01 -8.12 -6.72
CA ALA A 25 8.12 -8.33 -8.15
C ALA A 25 8.76 -9.68 -8.50
N LYS A 26 9.58 -10.24 -7.62
CA LYS A 26 10.20 -11.57 -7.80
C LYS A 26 9.31 -12.71 -7.30
N GLY A 27 8.13 -12.41 -6.79
CA GLY A 27 7.18 -13.43 -6.38
C GLY A 27 6.95 -13.58 -4.88
N GLU A 28 7.59 -12.76 -4.04
CA GLU A 28 7.34 -12.81 -2.60
C GLU A 28 5.95 -12.25 -2.29
N ASP A 29 5.31 -12.79 -1.28
CA ASP A 29 3.94 -12.43 -0.93
C ASP A 29 3.85 -11.08 -0.24
N PHE A 30 3.03 -10.19 -0.78
CA PHE A 30 2.80 -8.84 -0.23
C PHE A 30 2.33 -8.90 1.24
N GLY A 31 1.34 -9.75 1.52
CA GLY A 31 0.78 -9.85 2.86
C GLY A 31 1.79 -10.31 3.90
N THR A 32 2.64 -11.27 3.54
CA THR A 32 3.69 -11.77 4.41
C THR A 32 4.69 -10.67 4.74
N LEU A 33 5.11 -9.90 3.73
CA LEU A 33 6.03 -8.79 3.92
C LEU A 33 5.39 -7.67 4.74
N ALA A 34 4.11 -7.41 4.54
CA ALA A 34 3.38 -6.42 5.33
C ALA A 34 3.36 -6.80 6.81
N LYS A 35 3.06 -8.05 7.13
CA LYS A 35 3.07 -8.54 8.51
C LYS A 35 4.44 -8.41 9.16
N LYS A 36 5.48 -8.65 8.40
CA LYS A 36 6.84 -8.69 8.92
C LYS A 36 7.47 -7.30 9.06
N TYR A 37 7.24 -6.41 8.11
CA TYR A 37 7.97 -5.15 8.00
C TYR A 37 7.14 -3.88 8.16
N SER A 38 5.84 -3.93 7.95
CA SER A 38 5.03 -2.71 8.01
C SER A 38 4.98 -2.11 9.41
N LEU A 39 5.13 -0.79 9.47
CA LEU A 39 5.04 -0.03 10.72
C LEU A 39 3.60 0.35 11.06
N CYS A 40 2.67 0.12 10.15
CA CYS A 40 1.26 0.43 10.36
C CYS A 40 0.53 -0.70 11.08
N ASN A 41 -0.48 -0.37 11.89
CA ASN A 41 -1.28 -1.38 12.60
C ASN A 41 -1.97 -2.36 11.67
N SER A 42 -2.23 -1.98 10.41
CA SER A 42 -2.80 -2.87 9.40
C SER A 42 -1.91 -4.08 9.09
N CYS A 43 -0.66 -4.08 9.55
CA CYS A 43 0.24 -5.22 9.35
C CYS A 43 -0.35 -6.52 9.87
N LYS A 44 -1.16 -6.45 10.93
CA LYS A 44 -1.85 -7.62 11.50
C LYS A 44 -2.85 -8.24 10.55
N ARG A 45 -3.30 -7.48 9.54
CA ARG A 45 -4.23 -7.92 8.50
C ARG A 45 -3.53 -8.07 7.16
N SER A 46 -2.24 -8.34 7.16
CA SER A 46 -1.43 -8.42 5.93
C SER A 46 -1.41 -7.11 5.13
N GLY A 47 -1.55 -5.98 5.83
CA GLY A 47 -1.59 -4.67 5.23
C GLY A 47 -2.96 -4.23 4.72
N ASP A 48 -3.99 -5.07 4.87
CA ASP A 48 -5.33 -4.80 4.36
C ASP A 48 -5.99 -3.62 5.10
N LEU A 49 -6.43 -2.63 4.33
CA LEU A 49 -7.12 -1.45 4.85
C LEU A 49 -8.64 -1.55 4.75
N GLY A 50 -9.15 -2.62 4.11
CA GLY A 50 -10.57 -2.77 3.85
C GLY A 50 -11.04 -1.81 2.76
N GLU A 51 -12.35 -1.59 2.67
CA GLU A 51 -12.94 -0.67 1.71
C GLU A 51 -12.98 0.76 2.27
N PHE A 52 -12.73 1.73 1.41
CA PHE A 52 -12.81 3.14 1.78
C PHE A 52 -13.14 4.00 0.56
N ARG A 53 -13.50 5.26 0.82
CA ARG A 53 -13.88 6.25 -0.20
C ARG A 53 -12.76 7.28 -0.38
N PRO A 54 -12.77 8.03 -1.50
CA PRO A 54 -11.86 9.14 -1.67
C PRO A 54 -11.97 10.11 -0.50
N GLY A 55 -10.84 10.62 -0.01
CA GLY A 55 -10.79 11.52 1.13
C GLY A 55 -10.56 10.84 2.48
N ALA A 56 -10.70 9.51 2.55
CA ALA A 56 -10.45 8.77 3.80
C ALA A 56 -8.96 8.72 4.14
N MET A 57 -8.10 8.73 3.13
CA MET A 57 -6.65 8.67 3.28
C MET A 57 -6.02 10.00 2.87
N VAL A 58 -4.72 10.19 3.15
CA VAL A 58 -4.02 11.37 2.65
C VAL A 58 -4.03 11.39 1.13
N LYS A 59 -3.94 12.59 0.55
CA LYS A 59 -4.10 12.80 -0.89
C LYS A 59 -3.16 11.94 -1.73
N ALA A 60 -1.89 11.85 -1.37
CA ALA A 60 -0.92 11.06 -2.13
C ALA A 60 -1.32 9.58 -2.20
N PHE A 61 -1.89 9.06 -1.12
CA PHE A 61 -2.38 7.69 -1.05
C PHE A 61 -3.63 7.52 -1.92
N ASP A 62 -4.59 8.43 -1.79
CA ASP A 62 -5.82 8.43 -2.58
C ASP A 62 -5.53 8.47 -4.08
N ASP A 63 -4.56 9.29 -4.51
CA ASP A 63 -4.21 9.41 -5.91
C ASP A 63 -3.74 8.07 -6.49
N VAL A 64 -3.01 7.28 -5.72
CA VAL A 64 -2.59 5.95 -6.16
C VAL A 64 -3.78 5.01 -6.22
N VAL A 65 -4.57 4.95 -5.14
CA VAL A 65 -5.67 3.98 -5.04
C VAL A 65 -6.76 4.25 -6.08
N PHE A 66 -7.10 5.51 -6.32
CA PHE A 66 -8.23 5.85 -7.19
C PHE A 66 -7.84 6.19 -8.63
N LYS A 67 -6.56 6.33 -8.95
CA LYS A 67 -6.12 6.72 -10.30
C LYS A 67 -5.15 5.76 -10.97
N LYS A 68 -4.40 4.96 -10.20
CA LYS A 68 -3.40 4.03 -10.75
C LYS A 68 -3.98 2.64 -10.97
N ALA A 69 -3.27 1.81 -11.74
CA ALA A 69 -3.72 0.47 -12.06
C ALA A 69 -3.93 -0.38 -10.80
N VAL A 70 -5.02 -1.14 -10.78
CA VAL A 70 -5.29 -2.09 -9.69
C VAL A 70 -4.38 -3.31 -9.80
N LEU A 71 -4.16 -3.98 -8.67
CA LEU A 71 -3.33 -5.19 -8.55
C LEU A 71 -1.84 -5.00 -8.77
N GLU A 72 -1.41 -3.83 -9.19
CA GLU A 72 0.03 -3.49 -9.26
C GLU A 72 0.46 -2.85 -7.95
N VAL A 73 1.71 -3.10 -7.56
CA VAL A 73 2.29 -2.47 -6.38
C VAL A 73 2.92 -1.14 -6.79
N HIS A 74 2.42 -0.06 -6.22
CA HIS A 74 2.89 1.30 -6.49
C HIS A 74 3.69 1.84 -5.33
N GLY A 75 4.63 2.68 -5.60
CA GLY A 75 5.46 3.32 -4.58
C GLY A 75 6.94 3.26 -4.90
N PRO A 76 7.77 3.77 -4.00
CA PRO A 76 7.40 4.32 -2.69
C PRO A 76 6.60 5.62 -2.79
N VAL A 77 5.54 5.74 -2.03
CA VAL A 77 4.74 6.96 -1.92
C VAL A 77 5.03 7.61 -0.57
N LYS A 78 5.57 8.82 -0.60
CA LYS A 78 5.90 9.53 0.64
C LYS A 78 4.67 10.23 1.21
N THR A 79 4.45 10.02 2.52
CA THR A 79 3.44 10.75 3.29
C THR A 79 4.10 11.23 4.57
N ARG A 80 3.34 11.93 5.42
CA ARG A 80 3.85 12.36 6.74
C ARG A 80 4.16 11.18 7.67
N PHE A 81 3.66 9.99 7.35
CA PHE A 81 3.88 8.78 8.16
C PHE A 81 5.14 8.02 7.75
N GLY A 82 5.65 8.23 6.55
CA GLY A 82 6.79 7.52 6.00
C GLY A 82 6.59 7.20 4.53
N TYR A 83 7.04 6.02 4.12
CA TYR A 83 6.96 5.58 2.72
C TYR A 83 6.04 4.37 2.61
N HIS A 84 5.10 4.42 1.67
CA HIS A 84 4.12 3.36 1.48
C HIS A 84 4.36 2.62 0.17
N LEU A 85 4.21 1.28 0.23
CA LEU A 85 3.94 0.48 -0.96
C LEU A 85 2.45 0.20 -0.93
N ILE A 86 1.76 0.49 -2.04
CA ILE A 86 0.29 0.46 -2.10
C ILE A 86 -0.15 -0.48 -3.22
N GLN A 87 -1.08 -1.37 -2.92
CA GLN A 87 -1.70 -2.21 -3.92
C GLN A 87 -3.22 -2.10 -3.79
N THR A 88 -3.87 -1.59 -4.83
CA THR A 88 -5.33 -1.54 -4.89
C THR A 88 -5.83 -2.91 -5.31
N ILE A 89 -6.70 -3.50 -4.52
CA ILE A 89 -7.25 -4.84 -4.81
C ILE A 89 -8.38 -4.73 -5.82
N TYR A 90 -9.29 -3.78 -5.60
CA TYR A 90 -10.34 -3.47 -6.56
C TYR A 90 -10.83 -2.04 -6.35
N ARG A 91 -11.56 -1.56 -7.35
CA ARG A 91 -12.11 -0.22 -7.34
C ARG A 91 -13.48 -0.26 -8.05
N LYS A 92 -14.46 0.34 -7.42
CA LYS A 92 -15.83 0.41 -7.95
C LYS A 92 -16.20 1.83 -8.29
#